data_d3561c80980a43f101a14c9d7442f5c8
#
_entry.id   d3561c80980a43f101a14c9d7442f5c8
#
_cell.length_a   1.000
_cell.length_b   1.000
_cell.length_c   1.000
_cell.angle_alpha   90.00
_cell.angle_beta   90.00
_cell.angle_gamma   90.00
#
_symmetry.space_group_name_H-M   'P 1'
#
loop_
_entity.id
_entity.type
_entity.pdbx_description
1 polymer ?
#
loop_
_entity_poly.entity_id
_entity_poly.type
_entity_poly.pdbx_seq_one_letter_code
_entity_poly.pdbx_strand_id
1 'polypeptide(L)'
;TALENLYSTAELRLIKNEDAQTSIRVSDFMGIIPSITGKVELLYEGEQEGAYAVAELLIGDSIKTIFENYFPKINKLEKEDETTEYDDILRWFIESSKFELQHYLPQKEYESKILSVNPLKVLVQKYLPNLEEKDQYFAMELVLWGLAQNKKLSKKQLEDGIHFQDNYGSFISEM
;
A
#
# COMPACT_ATOMS: atom_id res chain seq x y z
N THR A 1 4.67 -12.04 -18.57
CA THR A 1 3.30 -11.74 -18.08
C THR A 1 3.32 -10.85 -16.85
N ALA A 2 2.16 -10.36 -16.40
CA ALA A 2 2.08 -9.52 -15.19
C ALA A 2 2.62 -10.26 -13.95
N LEU A 3 2.31 -11.54 -13.81
CA LEU A 3 2.81 -12.35 -12.69
C LEU A 3 4.34 -12.50 -12.70
N GLU A 4 4.93 -12.73 -13.87
CA GLU A 4 6.40 -12.80 -14.03
C GLU A 4 7.05 -11.46 -13.67
N ASN A 5 6.46 -10.33 -14.08
CA ASN A 5 6.97 -9.00 -13.72
C ASN A 5 6.88 -8.75 -12.21
N LEU A 6 5.81 -9.20 -11.56
CA LEU A 6 5.66 -9.11 -10.11
C LEU A 6 6.79 -9.87 -9.39
N TYR A 7 7.03 -11.13 -9.78
CA TYR A 7 8.12 -11.92 -9.21
C TYR A 7 9.49 -11.31 -9.51
N SER A 8 9.72 -10.87 -10.74
CA SER A 8 10.99 -10.23 -11.12
C SER A 8 11.28 -8.96 -10.32
N THR A 9 10.25 -8.20 -9.94
CA THR A 9 10.40 -7.02 -9.07
C THR A 9 10.89 -7.42 -7.69
N ALA A 10 10.30 -8.46 -7.09
CA ALA A 10 10.73 -8.97 -5.79
C ALA A 10 12.13 -9.61 -5.85
N GLU A 11 12.44 -10.39 -6.90
CA GLU A 11 13.76 -10.99 -7.12
C GLU A 11 14.85 -9.94 -7.32
N LEU A 12 14.57 -8.88 -8.07
CA LEU A 12 15.52 -7.76 -8.24
C LEU A 12 15.86 -7.12 -6.90
N ARG A 13 14.87 -6.94 -6.03
CA ARG A 13 15.09 -6.42 -4.68
C ARG A 13 15.95 -7.37 -3.85
N LEU A 14 15.67 -8.67 -3.88
CA LEU A 14 16.45 -9.69 -3.20
C LEU A 14 17.93 -9.65 -3.64
N ILE A 15 18.19 -9.61 -4.95
CA ILE A 15 19.53 -9.57 -5.50
C ILE A 15 20.26 -8.27 -5.11
N LYS A 16 19.61 -7.12 -5.20
CA LYS A 16 20.20 -5.83 -4.86
C LYS A 16 20.61 -5.71 -3.39
N ASN A 17 19.86 -6.35 -2.51
CA ASN A 17 20.12 -6.32 -1.06
C ASN A 17 20.95 -7.50 -0.56
N GLU A 18 21.30 -8.44 -1.44
CA GLU A 18 21.96 -9.69 -1.06
C GLU A 18 21.20 -10.45 0.05
N ASP A 19 19.88 -10.31 0.05
CA ASP A 19 19.00 -10.98 1.01
C ASP A 19 18.93 -12.48 0.72
N ALA A 20 18.88 -13.32 1.77
CA ALA A 20 18.72 -14.77 1.61
C ALA A 20 17.31 -15.16 1.16
N GLN A 21 16.32 -14.33 1.45
CA GLN A 21 14.92 -14.52 1.10
C GLN A 21 14.20 -13.17 1.00
N THR A 22 13.11 -13.14 0.25
CA THR A 22 12.21 -11.99 0.17
C THR A 22 10.77 -12.46 0.07
N SER A 23 9.82 -11.55 0.32
CA SER A 23 8.40 -11.76 0.09
C SER A 23 7.86 -10.73 -0.91
N ILE A 24 6.75 -11.04 -1.54
CA ILE A 24 6.02 -10.06 -2.34
C ILE A 24 5.52 -8.94 -1.41
N ARG A 25 5.64 -7.70 -1.86
CA ARG A 25 5.12 -6.49 -1.22
C ARG A 25 4.00 -5.90 -2.07
N VAL A 26 3.10 -5.14 -1.45
CA VAL A 26 2.04 -4.46 -2.24
C VAL A 26 2.66 -3.47 -3.23
N SER A 27 3.75 -2.81 -2.85
CA SER A 27 4.51 -1.92 -3.75
C SER A 27 5.08 -2.61 -5.00
N ASP A 28 5.32 -3.93 -4.96
CA ASP A 28 5.82 -4.69 -6.13
C ASP A 28 4.79 -4.74 -7.27
N PHE A 29 3.50 -4.54 -6.97
CA PHE A 29 2.46 -4.48 -7.99
C PHE A 29 2.65 -3.32 -8.97
N MET A 30 3.38 -2.28 -8.62
CA MET A 30 3.75 -1.22 -9.56
C MET A 30 4.64 -1.75 -10.69
N GLY A 31 5.41 -2.81 -10.46
CA GLY A 31 6.22 -3.48 -11.48
C GLY A 31 5.43 -4.19 -12.58
N ILE A 32 4.11 -4.40 -12.40
CA ILE A 32 3.26 -5.00 -13.43
C ILE A 32 2.72 -3.98 -14.45
N ILE A 33 2.84 -2.67 -14.18
CA ILE A 33 2.32 -1.60 -15.05
C ILE A 33 2.75 -1.77 -16.51
N PRO A 34 4.02 -2.07 -16.84
CA PRO A 34 4.43 -2.28 -18.24
C PRO A 34 3.70 -3.43 -18.94
N SER A 35 3.23 -4.42 -18.18
CA SER A 35 2.42 -5.53 -18.72
C SER A 35 0.98 -5.14 -19.03
N ILE A 36 0.49 -4.06 -18.43
CA ILE A 36 -0.88 -3.56 -18.57
C ILE A 36 -0.94 -2.52 -19.68
N THR A 37 -0.03 -1.56 -19.69
CA THR A 37 -0.05 -0.38 -20.57
C THR A 37 -0.08 -0.73 -22.05
N GLY A 38 0.53 -1.84 -22.46
CA GLY A 38 0.50 -2.32 -23.84
C GLY A 38 -0.78 -3.07 -24.25
N LYS A 39 -1.72 -3.25 -23.35
CA LYS A 39 -2.97 -4.01 -23.56
C LYS A 39 -4.23 -3.20 -23.28
N VAL A 40 -4.09 -1.99 -22.80
CA VAL A 40 -5.21 -1.09 -22.48
C VAL A 40 -5.46 -0.19 -23.70
N GLU A 41 -6.67 -0.25 -24.24
CA GLU A 41 -7.15 0.75 -25.19
C GLU A 41 -7.68 1.93 -24.40
N LEU A 42 -7.08 3.10 -24.63
CA LEU A 42 -7.50 4.32 -23.97
C LEU A 42 -8.64 4.97 -24.77
N LEU A 43 -9.72 5.31 -24.10
CA LEU A 43 -10.71 6.23 -24.61
C LEU A 43 -10.22 7.68 -24.40
N TYR A 44 -10.84 8.63 -25.08
CA TYR A 44 -10.41 10.04 -25.16
C TYR A 44 -10.05 10.69 -23.80
N GLU A 45 -10.76 10.36 -22.73
CA GLU A 45 -10.44 10.87 -21.38
C GLU A 45 -9.14 10.25 -20.82
N GLY A 46 -8.90 8.97 -21.07
CA GLY A 46 -7.69 8.27 -20.64
C GLY A 46 -6.43 8.68 -21.42
N GLU A 47 -6.58 9.22 -22.64
CA GLU A 47 -5.46 9.75 -23.42
C GLU A 47 -4.83 10.98 -22.77
N GLN A 48 -5.59 11.77 -22.02
CA GLN A 48 -5.09 12.93 -21.30
C GLN A 48 -4.24 12.55 -20.08
N GLU A 49 -4.62 11.48 -19.37
CA GLU A 49 -3.91 11.00 -18.19
C GLU A 49 -2.72 10.08 -18.54
N GLY A 50 -2.78 9.43 -19.69
CA GLY A 50 -1.77 8.49 -20.16
C GLY A 50 -1.94 7.06 -19.61
N ALA A 51 -1.44 6.08 -20.39
CA ALA A 51 -1.62 4.66 -20.08
C ALA A 51 -1.03 4.23 -18.71
N TYR A 52 0.03 4.90 -18.27
CA TYR A 52 0.66 4.63 -16.97
C TYR A 52 -0.27 4.99 -15.81
N ALA A 53 -0.83 6.19 -15.82
CA ALA A 53 -1.74 6.66 -14.77
C ALA A 53 -3.02 5.80 -14.70
N VAL A 54 -3.57 5.43 -15.87
CA VAL A 54 -4.73 4.53 -15.93
C VAL A 54 -4.39 3.16 -15.34
N ALA A 55 -3.22 2.59 -15.65
CA ALA A 55 -2.78 1.32 -15.08
C ALA A 55 -2.59 1.41 -13.56
N GLU A 56 -2.04 2.50 -13.06
CA GLU A 56 -1.90 2.76 -11.62
C GLU A 56 -3.26 2.84 -10.92
N LEU A 57 -4.24 3.53 -11.51
CA LEU A 57 -5.61 3.58 -11.00
C LEU A 57 -6.26 2.19 -10.93
N LEU A 58 -6.11 1.38 -11.99
CA LEU A 58 -6.64 0.01 -12.02
C LEU A 58 -6.04 -0.88 -10.93
N ILE A 59 -4.73 -0.74 -10.67
CA ILE A 59 -4.06 -1.45 -9.57
C ILE A 59 -4.62 -0.95 -8.23
N GLY A 60 -4.76 0.36 -8.05
CA GLY A 60 -5.34 0.96 -6.85
C GLY A 60 -6.75 0.44 -6.55
N ASP A 61 -7.62 0.40 -7.54
CA ASP A 61 -9.00 -0.12 -7.40
C ASP A 61 -9.01 -1.64 -7.09
N SER A 62 -8.08 -2.39 -7.68
CA SER A 62 -7.91 -3.80 -7.38
C SER A 62 -7.46 -4.02 -5.94
N ILE A 63 -6.49 -3.24 -5.45
CA ILE A 63 -6.02 -3.26 -4.05
C ILE A 63 -7.18 -2.94 -3.11
N LYS A 64 -7.97 -1.90 -3.41
CA LYS A 64 -9.15 -1.55 -2.62
C LYS A 64 -10.16 -2.69 -2.54
N THR A 65 -10.46 -3.33 -3.66
CA THR A 65 -11.39 -4.46 -3.72
C THR A 65 -10.89 -5.64 -2.87
N ILE A 66 -9.60 -5.97 -2.97
CA ILE A 66 -8.98 -7.04 -2.18
C ILE A 66 -9.02 -6.67 -0.69
N PHE A 67 -8.66 -5.43 -0.34
CA PHE A 67 -8.72 -4.96 1.04
C PHE A 67 -10.12 -5.15 1.65
N GLU A 68 -11.18 -4.75 0.94
CA GLU A 68 -12.57 -4.86 1.39
C GLU A 68 -13.07 -6.31 1.53
N ASN A 69 -12.37 -7.30 0.94
CA ASN A 69 -12.69 -8.71 1.11
C ASN A 69 -12.13 -9.30 2.41
N TYR A 70 -11.09 -8.72 2.97
CA TYR A 70 -10.39 -9.25 4.15
C TYR A 70 -10.54 -8.38 5.40
N PHE A 71 -10.84 -7.10 5.23
CA PHE A 71 -10.96 -6.13 6.32
C PHE A 71 -12.31 -5.42 6.29
N PRO A 72 -12.77 -4.85 7.40
CA PRO A 72 -14.01 -4.10 7.46
C PRO A 72 -14.09 -3.00 6.41
N LYS A 73 -15.25 -2.89 5.78
CA LYS A 73 -15.49 -1.82 4.80
C LYS A 73 -15.47 -0.47 5.47
N ILE A 74 -14.83 0.48 4.81
CA ILE A 74 -14.80 1.88 5.24
C ILE A 74 -16.03 2.58 4.69
N ASN A 75 -16.92 2.99 5.57
CA ASN A 75 -18.13 3.74 5.19
C ASN A 75 -17.76 5.19 4.87
N LYS A 76 -18.21 5.68 3.72
CA LYS A 76 -18.02 7.09 3.31
C LYS A 76 -18.83 8.09 4.16
N LEU A 77 -19.84 7.60 4.87
CA LEU A 77 -20.80 8.38 5.68
C LEU A 77 -20.60 8.12 7.18
N GLU A 78 -19.39 7.79 7.60
CA GLU A 78 -19.09 7.69 9.05
C GLU A 78 -19.38 9.03 9.71
N LYS A 79 -20.20 9.00 10.76
CA LYS A 79 -20.41 10.17 11.61
C LYS A 79 -19.13 10.41 12.41
N GLU A 80 -18.80 11.66 12.66
CA GLU A 80 -17.57 12.06 13.39
C GLU A 80 -17.42 11.38 14.77
N ASP A 81 -18.49 10.86 15.35
CA ASP A 81 -18.53 10.22 16.66
C ASP A 81 -18.49 8.68 16.63
N GLU A 82 -18.42 8.04 15.44
CA GLU A 82 -18.36 6.57 15.34
C GLU A 82 -16.92 6.09 15.35
N THR A 83 -16.54 5.30 16.37
CA THR A 83 -15.24 4.62 16.43
C THR A 83 -15.16 3.54 15.37
N THR A 84 -14.06 3.53 14.63
CA THR A 84 -13.79 2.55 13.58
C THR A 84 -12.65 1.61 13.97
N GLU A 85 -12.57 0.47 13.30
CA GLU A 85 -11.47 -0.49 13.48
C GLU A 85 -10.09 0.09 13.09
N TYR A 86 -10.07 1.24 12.44
CA TYR A 86 -8.87 1.89 11.91
C TYR A 86 -8.37 3.06 12.75
N ASP A 87 -9.12 3.48 13.78
CA ASP A 87 -8.83 4.69 14.56
C ASP A 87 -7.45 4.67 15.22
N ASP A 88 -7.02 3.52 15.74
CA ASP A 88 -5.69 3.41 16.34
C ASP A 88 -4.56 3.54 15.31
N ILE A 89 -4.79 3.07 14.07
CA ILE A 89 -3.85 3.26 12.96
C ILE A 89 -3.80 4.73 12.58
N LEU A 90 -4.96 5.37 12.38
CA LEU A 90 -5.04 6.78 12.01
C LEU A 90 -4.43 7.68 13.09
N ARG A 91 -4.67 7.39 14.37
CA ARG A 91 -4.05 8.10 15.50
C ARG A 91 -2.53 7.97 15.47
N TRP A 92 -2.02 6.76 15.18
CA TRP A 92 -0.57 6.55 15.05
C TRP A 92 0.03 7.48 13.99
N PHE A 93 -0.63 7.65 12.84
CA PHE A 93 -0.18 8.55 11.76
C PHE A 93 -0.29 10.04 12.12
N ILE A 94 -1.28 10.44 12.92
CA ILE A 94 -1.41 11.81 13.44
C ILE A 94 -0.24 12.14 14.39
N GLU A 95 0.16 11.18 15.23
CA GLU A 95 1.24 11.34 16.20
C GLU A 95 2.64 11.18 15.58
N SER A 96 2.74 10.46 14.45
CA SER A 96 3.99 10.12 13.77
C SER A 96 4.14 10.94 12.50
N SER A 97 5.06 11.89 12.49
CA SER A 97 5.17 12.87 11.41
C SER A 97 5.62 12.32 10.05
N LYS A 98 6.21 11.12 9.98
CA LYS A 98 6.71 10.55 8.71
C LYS A 98 6.75 9.03 8.74
N PHE A 99 6.06 8.39 7.79
CA PHE A 99 6.21 6.98 7.50
C PHE A 99 6.49 6.79 6.00
N GLU A 100 7.72 6.40 5.68
CA GLU A 100 8.18 6.18 4.32
C GLU A 100 8.53 4.70 4.13
N LEU A 101 8.03 4.10 3.08
CA LEU A 101 8.30 2.73 2.71
C LEU A 101 9.07 2.73 1.38
N GLN A 102 10.39 2.55 1.46
CA GLN A 102 11.25 2.55 0.29
C GLN A 102 11.12 1.21 -0.46
N HIS A 103 11.16 1.28 -1.80
CA HIS A 103 10.98 0.11 -2.67
C HIS A 103 12.05 -0.96 -2.48
N TYR A 104 13.27 -0.55 -2.21
CA TYR A 104 14.43 -1.45 -2.14
C TYR A 104 14.93 -1.71 -0.72
N LEU A 105 14.09 -1.53 0.31
CA LEU A 105 14.46 -1.91 1.67
C LEU A 105 14.84 -3.39 1.75
N PRO A 106 15.96 -3.75 2.41
CA PRO A 106 16.24 -5.13 2.78
C PRO A 106 15.07 -5.76 3.53
N GLN A 107 14.91 -7.08 3.44
CA GLN A 107 13.73 -7.76 3.99
C GLN A 107 13.52 -7.46 5.48
N LYS A 108 14.59 -7.53 6.29
CA LYS A 108 14.51 -7.27 7.73
C LYS A 108 14.16 -5.82 8.07
N GLU A 109 14.66 -4.87 7.29
CA GLU A 109 14.35 -3.45 7.48
C GLU A 109 12.91 -3.15 7.11
N TYR A 110 12.40 -3.73 6.02
CA TYR A 110 11.01 -3.65 5.63
C TYR A 110 10.08 -4.19 6.73
N GLU A 111 10.36 -5.39 7.25
CA GLU A 111 9.60 -6.00 8.34
C GLU A 111 9.60 -5.12 9.59
N SER A 112 10.77 -4.63 10.00
CA SER A 112 10.91 -3.73 11.14
C SER A 112 10.13 -2.44 10.94
N LYS A 113 10.17 -1.88 9.72
CA LYS A 113 9.47 -0.65 9.36
C LYS A 113 7.96 -0.83 9.46
N ILE A 114 7.41 -1.89 8.86
CA ILE A 114 5.97 -2.18 8.92
C ILE A 114 5.53 -2.45 10.37
N LEU A 115 6.32 -3.20 11.15
CA LEU A 115 6.05 -3.48 12.56
C LEU A 115 6.09 -2.23 13.45
N SER A 116 6.78 -1.17 13.05
CA SER A 116 6.80 0.08 13.82
C SER A 116 5.40 0.69 13.95
N VAL A 117 4.50 0.41 13.00
CA VAL A 117 3.08 0.76 13.07
C VAL A 117 2.32 -0.36 13.80
N ASN A 118 2.53 -0.48 15.11
CA ASN A 118 1.98 -1.58 15.91
C ASN A 118 0.46 -1.83 15.74
N PRO A 119 -0.41 -0.82 15.59
CA PRO A 119 -1.83 -1.05 15.36
C PRO A 119 -2.16 -1.88 14.10
N LEU A 120 -1.29 -1.85 13.07
CA LEU A 120 -1.46 -2.69 11.87
C LEU A 120 -1.39 -4.18 12.22
N LYS A 121 -0.41 -4.56 13.04
CA LYS A 121 -0.26 -5.95 13.49
C LYS A 121 -1.49 -6.42 14.26
N VAL A 122 -2.00 -5.58 15.17
CA VAL A 122 -3.20 -5.90 15.96
C VAL A 122 -4.40 -6.13 15.04
N LEU A 123 -4.62 -5.25 14.06
CA LEU A 123 -5.71 -5.39 13.10
C LEU A 123 -5.57 -6.66 12.25
N VAL A 124 -4.39 -6.92 11.70
CA VAL A 124 -4.14 -8.11 10.88
C VAL A 124 -4.37 -9.39 11.68
N GLN A 125 -3.86 -9.48 12.90
CA GLN A 125 -4.06 -10.64 13.76
C GLN A 125 -5.54 -10.85 14.13
N LYS A 126 -6.31 -9.78 14.27
CA LYS A 126 -7.75 -9.85 14.55
C LYS A 126 -8.53 -10.46 13.38
N TYR A 127 -8.25 -10.05 12.15
CA TYR A 127 -9.04 -10.45 10.97
C TYR A 127 -8.44 -11.64 10.21
N LEU A 128 -7.14 -11.87 10.34
CA LEU A 128 -6.39 -12.93 9.66
C LEU A 128 -5.52 -13.73 10.66
N PRO A 129 -6.12 -14.34 11.70
CA PRO A 129 -5.37 -14.95 12.80
C PRO A 129 -4.52 -16.15 12.39
N ASN A 130 -4.84 -16.81 11.27
CA ASN A 130 -4.14 -18.01 10.78
C ASN A 130 -3.09 -17.71 9.70
N LEU A 131 -2.79 -16.43 9.46
CA LEU A 131 -1.82 -16.05 8.44
C LEU A 131 -0.39 -16.36 8.92
N GLU A 132 0.42 -16.95 8.04
CA GLU A 132 1.85 -17.16 8.33
C GLU A 132 2.55 -15.83 8.58
N GLU A 133 3.57 -15.83 9.44
CA GLU A 133 4.26 -14.58 9.84
C GLU A 133 4.77 -13.77 8.64
N LYS A 134 5.36 -14.44 7.66
CA LYS A 134 5.86 -13.79 6.43
C LYS A 134 4.76 -13.07 5.63
N ASP A 135 3.53 -13.59 5.67
CA ASP A 135 2.40 -13.04 4.92
C ASP A 135 1.69 -11.93 5.70
N GLN A 136 1.91 -11.86 7.04
CA GLN A 136 1.37 -10.77 7.86
C GLN A 136 1.91 -9.40 7.44
N TYR A 137 3.17 -9.33 7.01
CA TYR A 137 3.77 -8.06 6.55
C TYR A 137 3.09 -7.54 5.28
N PHE A 138 2.79 -8.44 4.34
CA PHE A 138 2.01 -8.10 3.16
C PHE A 138 0.60 -7.60 3.54
N ALA A 139 -0.06 -8.29 4.47
CA ALA A 139 -1.40 -7.90 4.93
C ALA A 139 -1.39 -6.54 5.64
N MET A 140 -0.35 -6.24 6.44
CA MET A 140 -0.17 -4.92 7.06
C MET A 140 0.04 -3.82 6.03
N GLU A 141 0.86 -4.07 5.01
CA GLU A 141 1.03 -3.11 3.89
C GLU A 141 -0.28 -2.94 3.10
N LEU A 142 -1.04 -4.04 2.88
CA LEU A 142 -2.35 -3.98 2.22
C LEU A 142 -3.33 -3.07 2.98
N VAL A 143 -3.30 -3.07 4.31
CA VAL A 143 -4.11 -2.15 5.14
C VAL A 143 -3.73 -0.70 4.86
N LEU A 144 -2.44 -0.36 4.81
CA LEU A 144 -1.99 1.01 4.49
C LEU A 144 -2.49 1.45 3.11
N TRP A 145 -2.33 0.61 2.10
CA TRP A 145 -2.82 0.90 0.76
C TRP A 145 -4.35 0.99 0.70
N GLY A 146 -5.05 0.11 1.40
CA GLY A 146 -6.51 0.14 1.51
C GLY A 146 -7.02 1.44 2.14
N LEU A 147 -6.39 1.90 3.22
CA LEU A 147 -6.69 3.18 3.85
C LEU A 147 -6.42 4.36 2.91
N ALA A 148 -5.32 4.34 2.18
CA ALA A 148 -4.99 5.37 1.20
C ALA A 148 -5.99 5.40 0.05
N GLN A 149 -6.38 4.25 -0.51
CA GLN A 149 -7.38 4.17 -1.57
C GLN A 149 -8.78 4.61 -1.11
N ASN A 150 -9.08 4.46 0.17
CA ASN A 150 -10.32 4.95 0.78
C ASN A 150 -10.20 6.39 1.32
N LYS A 151 -9.11 7.09 1.01
CA LYS A 151 -8.86 8.50 1.41
C LYS A 151 -8.85 8.73 2.92
N LYS A 152 -8.52 7.70 3.72
CA LYS A 152 -8.30 7.83 5.17
C LYS A 152 -6.85 8.19 5.49
N LEU A 153 -5.91 7.82 4.61
CA LEU A 153 -4.52 8.26 4.62
C LEU A 153 -4.19 8.94 3.28
N SER A 154 -3.27 9.86 3.31
CA SER A 154 -2.62 10.41 2.13
C SER A 154 -1.44 9.51 1.73
N LYS A 155 -1.30 9.25 0.43
CA LYS A 155 -0.21 8.49 -0.17
C LYS A 155 0.48 9.35 -1.21
N LYS A 156 1.79 9.59 -1.03
CA LYS A 156 2.61 10.32 -2.00
C LYS A 156 3.71 9.41 -2.54
N GLN A 157 3.76 9.29 -3.86
CA GLN A 157 4.85 8.59 -4.53
C GLN A 157 6.13 9.43 -4.42
N LEU A 158 7.22 8.81 -3.97
CA LEU A 158 8.57 9.35 -3.96
C LEU A 158 9.40 8.65 -5.03
N GLU A 159 10.59 9.18 -5.34
CA GLU A 159 11.50 8.57 -6.29
C GLU A 159 11.89 7.14 -5.88
N ASP A 160 12.18 6.93 -4.60
CA ASP A 160 12.65 5.66 -4.06
C ASP A 160 11.62 4.92 -3.18
N GLY A 161 10.37 5.37 -3.12
CA GLY A 161 9.40 4.76 -2.22
C GLY A 161 8.05 5.44 -2.16
N ILE A 162 7.33 5.17 -1.09
CA ILE A 162 6.00 5.70 -0.84
C ILE A 162 5.98 6.31 0.55
N HIS A 163 5.49 7.53 0.63
CA HIS A 163 5.21 8.22 1.86
C HIS A 163 3.72 8.10 2.20
N PHE A 164 3.42 7.65 3.42
CA PHE A 164 2.08 7.65 3.98
C PHE A 164 2.01 8.66 5.11
N GLN A 165 0.95 9.43 5.15
CA GLN A 165 0.70 10.42 6.21
C GLN A 165 -0.80 10.57 6.45
N ASP A 166 -1.17 11.21 7.58
CA ASP A 166 -2.55 11.59 7.81
C ASP A 166 -3.03 12.64 6.79
N ASN A 167 -4.34 12.75 6.61
CA ASN A 167 -4.90 13.70 5.66
C ASN A 167 -4.81 15.16 6.14
N TYR A 168 -4.65 15.41 7.44
CA TYR A 168 -4.52 16.76 7.99
C TYR A 168 -3.08 17.30 7.81
N GLY A 169 -2.07 16.44 7.94
CA GLY A 169 -0.67 16.79 7.70
C GLY A 169 -0.38 17.15 6.23
N SER A 170 -1.16 16.63 5.27
CA SER A 170 -1.00 16.96 3.85
C SER A 170 -1.31 18.42 3.54
N PHE A 171 -2.27 19.06 4.21
CA PHE A 171 -2.62 20.46 4.02
C PHE A 171 -1.54 21.44 4.52
N ILE A 172 -0.73 21.03 5.49
CA ILE A 172 0.31 21.91 6.08
C ILE A 172 1.60 21.84 5.24
N SER A 173 1.86 20.73 4.54
CA SER A 173 3.07 20.55 3.72
C SER A 173 2.99 21.16 2.31
N GLU A 174 1.81 21.61 1.88
CA GLU A 174 1.58 22.28 0.60
C GLU A 174 1.52 23.82 0.71
N MET A 175 1.65 24.36 1.92
CA MET A 175 1.77 25.82 2.19
C MET A 175 3.24 26.22 2.39
#